data_f2443b497c1ff329ed411c2428147673
#
_entry.id   f2443b497c1ff329ed411c2428147673
#
_cell.length_a   1.000
_cell.length_b   1.000
_cell.length_c   1.000
_cell.angle_alpha   90.00
_cell.angle_beta   90.00
_cell.angle_gamma   90.00
#
_symmetry.space_group_name_H-M   'P 1'
#
loop_
_entity.id
_entity.type
_entity.pdbx_description
1 polymer ?
#
loop_
_entity_poly.entity_id
_entity_poly.type
_entity_poly.pdbx_seq_one_letter_code
_entity_poly.pdbx_strand_id
1 'polypeptide(L)'
;MNKIILITDQPPLDNASFCPFELGTIDECVEYISKQEVVGVDTETEGKDFTRNKIVMFQIGTADIQYVIDTRTISIEPLRAYLEGSAIKIFHNVKFDYKFIKSNYNIEVNNIYDTMLAECILHCGKDKWGYSLNHLTQRYLEISLNKEIRNKFIGLEGKPFTSEQICYGAQDIQYLLKIMDIQLKEIQQLGLSSLLLLETKTSLAFADIEYNGLCFDKESWLTNADINEGMVHKLEKELDEEITTNKLVEFMPNYLQLDMFTPVEELRKVNVKWSSPIQVKKVMNSYLQINLDKVNAFELYKYKDKPLVTRYLQYKEKQKISSTYGKSFLKYVMKDGKVR
;
A
#
# COMPACT_ATOMS: atom_id res chain seq x y z
N MET A 1 -31.09 -9.95 -19.29
CA MET A 1 -29.68 -9.89 -19.70
C MET A 1 -29.16 -8.53 -19.29
N ASN A 2 -27.99 -8.48 -18.66
CA ASN A 2 -27.38 -7.21 -18.33
C ASN A 2 -26.97 -6.47 -19.60
N LYS A 3 -27.15 -5.17 -19.60
CA LYS A 3 -26.83 -4.31 -20.72
C LYS A 3 -25.52 -3.57 -20.44
N ILE A 4 -24.52 -3.74 -21.27
CA ILE A 4 -23.25 -3.00 -21.20
C ILE A 4 -23.32 -1.88 -22.23
N ILE A 5 -23.06 -0.65 -21.79
CA ILE A 5 -23.03 0.53 -22.66
C ILE A 5 -21.61 1.12 -22.60
N LEU A 6 -20.93 1.09 -23.74
CA LEU A 6 -19.61 1.71 -23.90
C LEU A 6 -19.75 3.15 -24.37
N ILE A 7 -19.07 4.07 -23.66
CA ILE A 7 -19.01 5.49 -24.02
C ILE A 7 -17.55 5.83 -24.36
N THR A 8 -17.30 6.07 -25.63
CA THR A 8 -15.94 6.35 -26.19
C THR A 8 -16.05 7.04 -27.54
N ASP A 9 -15.07 7.88 -27.85
CA ASP A 9 -14.87 8.43 -29.20
C ASP A 9 -13.97 7.55 -30.08
N GLN A 10 -13.44 6.44 -29.53
CA GLN A 10 -12.61 5.48 -30.26
C GLN A 10 -13.37 4.19 -30.51
N PRO A 11 -13.37 3.66 -31.73
CA PRO A 11 -13.96 2.36 -31.96
C PRO A 11 -13.21 1.29 -31.17
N PRO A 12 -13.89 0.33 -30.53
CA PRO A 12 -13.23 -0.79 -29.84
C PRO A 12 -12.37 -1.61 -30.79
N LEU A 13 -11.31 -2.25 -30.28
CA LEU A 13 -10.38 -3.06 -31.09
C LEU A 13 -11.05 -4.25 -31.73
N ASP A 14 -12.06 -4.80 -31.08
CA ASP A 14 -12.80 -5.97 -31.53
C ASP A 14 -14.29 -5.87 -31.11
N ASN A 15 -15.12 -6.77 -31.62
CA ASN A 15 -16.50 -6.89 -31.21
C ASN A 15 -16.81 -8.38 -30.98
N ALA A 16 -16.35 -8.88 -29.85
CA ALA A 16 -16.47 -10.30 -29.52
C ALA A 16 -17.88 -10.66 -29.05
N SER A 17 -18.44 -11.72 -29.61
CA SER A 17 -19.80 -12.18 -29.31
C SER A 17 -20.03 -12.60 -27.85
N PHE A 18 -18.98 -12.91 -27.10
CA PHE A 18 -19.10 -13.29 -25.70
C PHE A 18 -19.38 -12.10 -24.76
N CYS A 19 -19.15 -10.86 -25.23
CA CYS A 19 -19.39 -9.64 -24.48
C CYS A 19 -20.09 -8.60 -25.36
N PRO A 20 -21.38 -8.74 -25.61
CA PRO A 20 -22.14 -7.76 -26.39
C PRO A 20 -22.26 -6.46 -25.60
N PHE A 21 -21.94 -5.35 -26.24
CA PHE A 21 -22.14 -4.00 -25.72
C PHE A 21 -22.77 -3.10 -26.78
N GLU A 22 -23.42 -2.06 -26.32
CA GLU A 22 -23.95 -1.00 -27.18
C GLU A 22 -23.10 0.26 -27.00
N LEU A 23 -23.04 1.10 -28.02
CA LEU A 23 -22.49 2.44 -27.89
C LEU A 23 -23.55 3.40 -27.33
N GLY A 24 -23.13 4.25 -26.42
CA GLY A 24 -23.98 5.27 -25.82
C GLY A 24 -23.25 6.60 -25.64
N THR A 25 -23.94 7.55 -25.03
CA THR A 25 -23.42 8.89 -24.77
C THR A 25 -23.33 9.17 -23.26
N ILE A 26 -22.50 10.16 -22.90
CA ILE A 26 -22.39 10.57 -21.50
C ILE A 26 -23.72 11.17 -20.99
N ASP A 27 -24.48 11.85 -21.85
CA ASP A 27 -25.79 12.42 -21.48
C ASP A 27 -26.81 11.34 -21.16
N GLU A 28 -26.87 10.24 -21.93
CA GLU A 28 -27.70 9.07 -21.63
C GLU A 28 -27.30 8.42 -20.29
N CYS A 29 -26.01 8.34 -20.01
CA CYS A 29 -25.51 7.86 -18.73
C CYS A 29 -25.98 8.75 -17.58
N VAL A 30 -25.79 10.06 -17.68
CA VAL A 30 -26.22 11.03 -16.67
C VAL A 30 -27.72 10.95 -16.44
N GLU A 31 -28.53 10.89 -17.51
CA GLU A 31 -29.98 10.77 -17.42
C GLU A 31 -30.42 9.49 -16.69
N TYR A 32 -29.80 8.36 -17.01
CA TYR A 32 -30.11 7.10 -16.34
C TYR A 32 -29.67 7.09 -14.89
N ILE A 33 -28.40 7.46 -14.63
CA ILE A 33 -27.79 7.41 -13.30
C ILE A 33 -28.45 8.38 -12.32
N SER A 34 -28.86 9.56 -12.78
CA SER A 34 -29.55 10.56 -11.94
C SER A 34 -30.85 10.06 -11.31
N LYS A 35 -31.48 9.04 -11.88
CA LYS A 35 -32.70 8.40 -11.38
C LYS A 35 -32.46 7.27 -10.39
N GLN A 36 -31.18 6.90 -10.16
CA GLN A 36 -30.82 5.77 -9.30
C GLN A 36 -30.48 6.26 -7.89
N GLU A 37 -31.01 5.57 -6.88
CA GLU A 37 -30.65 5.82 -5.47
C GLU A 37 -29.34 5.14 -5.08
N VAL A 38 -28.97 4.08 -5.80
CA VAL A 38 -27.78 3.24 -5.52
C VAL A 38 -27.13 2.79 -6.83
N VAL A 39 -25.83 2.95 -6.95
CA VAL A 39 -25.04 2.49 -8.10
C VAL A 39 -23.72 1.87 -7.65
N GLY A 40 -23.22 0.91 -8.44
CA GLY A 40 -21.83 0.45 -8.37
C GLY A 40 -20.92 1.41 -9.13
N VAL A 41 -19.70 1.62 -8.60
CA VAL A 41 -18.65 2.44 -9.23
C VAL A 41 -17.31 1.75 -9.08
N ASP A 42 -16.50 1.80 -10.13
CA ASP A 42 -15.12 1.31 -10.14
C ASP A 42 -14.26 2.11 -11.12
N THR A 43 -12.92 1.99 -11.03
CA THR A 43 -11.99 2.66 -11.93
C THR A 43 -10.85 1.74 -12.36
N GLU A 44 -10.48 1.79 -13.64
CA GLU A 44 -9.23 1.23 -14.13
C GLU A 44 -8.24 2.34 -14.45
N THR A 45 -6.96 2.11 -14.12
CA THR A 45 -5.93 3.14 -14.12
C THR A 45 -4.65 2.67 -14.85
N GLU A 46 -3.86 3.62 -15.36
CA GLU A 46 -2.55 3.35 -15.98
C GLU A 46 -1.53 2.74 -15.01
N GLY A 47 -1.77 2.84 -13.71
CA GLY A 47 -0.91 2.35 -12.65
C GLY A 47 -1.46 2.70 -11.28
N LYS A 48 -0.67 2.52 -10.22
CA LYS A 48 -1.14 2.64 -8.83
C LYS A 48 -0.88 4.01 -8.18
N ASP A 49 -0.14 4.88 -8.83
CA ASP A 49 0.25 6.19 -8.29
C ASP A 49 -0.70 7.28 -8.83
N PHE A 50 -1.71 7.65 -8.05
CA PHE A 50 -2.71 8.66 -8.41
C PHE A 50 -2.11 10.07 -8.67
N THR A 51 -0.86 10.32 -8.25
CA THR A 51 -0.18 11.59 -8.52
C THR A 51 0.44 11.66 -9.92
N ARG A 52 0.51 10.51 -10.62
CA ARG A 52 1.17 10.38 -11.93
C ARG A 52 0.29 9.71 -12.97
N ASN A 53 -0.49 8.75 -12.55
CA ASN A 53 -1.29 7.92 -13.43
C ASN A 53 -2.70 8.49 -13.57
N LYS A 54 -3.32 8.19 -14.70
CA LYS A 54 -4.68 8.61 -15.02
C LYS A 54 -5.64 7.45 -14.88
N ILE A 55 -6.90 7.78 -14.62
CA ILE A 55 -8.00 6.86 -14.86
C ILE A 55 -8.11 6.69 -16.38
N VAL A 56 -8.17 5.47 -16.86
CA VAL A 56 -8.37 5.15 -18.29
C VAL A 56 -9.78 4.66 -18.57
N MET A 57 -10.42 4.02 -17.57
CA MET A 57 -11.78 3.54 -17.67
C MET A 57 -12.52 3.84 -16.38
N PHE A 58 -13.72 4.38 -16.48
CA PHE A 58 -14.61 4.63 -15.36
C PHE A 58 -15.91 3.85 -15.55
N GLN A 59 -16.29 3.09 -14.56
CA GLN A 59 -17.48 2.27 -14.59
C GLN A 59 -18.51 2.80 -13.59
N ILE A 60 -19.76 2.90 -14.03
CA ILE A 60 -20.89 3.28 -13.16
C ILE A 60 -22.17 2.60 -13.64
N GLY A 61 -22.98 2.09 -12.73
CA GLY A 61 -24.25 1.47 -13.12
C GLY A 61 -24.94 0.68 -12.03
N THR A 62 -25.98 -0.01 -12.45
CA THR A 62 -26.77 -0.94 -11.63
C THR A 62 -26.46 -2.39 -11.98
N ALA A 63 -27.19 -3.34 -11.37
CA ALA A 63 -27.10 -4.74 -11.77
C ALA A 63 -27.58 -5.00 -13.22
N ASP A 64 -28.47 -4.14 -13.75
CA ASP A 64 -29.10 -4.33 -15.06
C ASP A 64 -28.38 -3.58 -16.18
N ILE A 65 -27.85 -2.38 -15.91
CA ILE A 65 -27.17 -1.54 -16.90
C ILE A 65 -25.84 -1.06 -16.32
N GLN A 66 -24.74 -1.36 -17.03
CA GLN A 66 -23.38 -0.93 -16.70
C GLN A 66 -22.87 -0.01 -17.81
N TYR A 67 -22.50 1.21 -17.43
CA TYR A 67 -21.80 2.15 -18.30
C TYR A 67 -20.29 1.98 -18.09
N VAL A 68 -19.58 1.78 -19.19
CA VAL A 68 -18.12 1.70 -19.27
C VAL A 68 -17.65 2.91 -20.06
N ILE A 69 -16.98 3.84 -19.39
CA ILE A 69 -16.60 5.13 -19.97
C ILE A 69 -15.09 5.16 -20.21
N ASP A 70 -14.69 5.38 -21.46
CA ASP A 70 -13.29 5.61 -21.84
C ASP A 70 -12.88 7.03 -21.46
N THR A 71 -12.29 7.18 -20.29
CA THR A 71 -11.93 8.51 -19.76
C THR A 71 -10.76 9.18 -20.48
N ARG A 72 -10.13 8.49 -21.41
CA ARG A 72 -9.09 9.07 -22.27
C ARG A 72 -9.69 9.96 -23.37
N THR A 73 -10.97 9.73 -23.70
CA THR A 73 -11.69 10.48 -24.74
C THR A 73 -12.92 11.22 -24.19
N ILE A 74 -13.55 10.70 -23.14
CA ILE A 74 -14.79 11.23 -22.57
C ILE A 74 -14.55 11.64 -21.11
N SER A 75 -14.96 12.87 -20.75
CA SER A 75 -14.88 13.33 -19.37
C SER A 75 -16.06 12.81 -18.54
N ILE A 76 -15.80 12.43 -17.27
CA ILE A 76 -16.84 12.09 -16.29
C ILE A 76 -17.36 13.32 -15.54
N GLU A 77 -16.92 14.52 -15.88
CA GLU A 77 -17.34 15.77 -15.23
C GLU A 77 -18.88 15.93 -15.18
N PRO A 78 -19.66 15.54 -16.21
CA PRO A 78 -21.11 15.58 -16.14
C PRO A 78 -21.75 14.73 -15.03
N LEU A 79 -21.03 13.73 -14.50
CA LEU A 79 -21.48 12.89 -13.38
C LEU A 79 -21.17 13.51 -12.00
N ARG A 80 -20.47 14.67 -11.93
CA ARG A 80 -20.07 15.32 -10.67
C ARG A 80 -21.22 15.46 -9.69
N ALA A 81 -22.33 16.05 -10.12
CA ALA A 81 -23.48 16.33 -9.25
C ALA A 81 -24.04 15.04 -8.61
N TYR A 82 -23.98 13.92 -9.33
CA TYR A 82 -24.39 12.62 -8.82
C TYR A 82 -23.36 12.03 -7.86
N LEU A 83 -22.08 12.07 -8.23
CA LEU A 83 -20.98 11.51 -7.42
C LEU A 83 -20.84 12.25 -6.08
N GLU A 84 -21.00 13.55 -6.06
CA GLU A 84 -20.99 14.40 -4.86
C GLU A 84 -22.33 14.41 -4.12
N GLY A 85 -23.39 13.88 -4.73
CA GLY A 85 -24.77 13.87 -4.21
C GLY A 85 -25.03 12.80 -3.15
N SER A 86 -26.32 12.72 -2.75
CA SER A 86 -26.80 11.86 -1.65
C SER A 86 -27.07 10.40 -2.03
N ALA A 87 -27.10 10.05 -3.32
CA ALA A 87 -27.22 8.67 -3.76
C ALA A 87 -26.07 7.80 -3.24
N ILE A 88 -26.31 6.53 -3.01
CA ILE A 88 -25.28 5.62 -2.52
C ILE A 88 -24.38 5.16 -3.68
N LYS A 89 -23.07 5.35 -3.56
CA LYS A 89 -22.06 4.81 -4.48
C LYS A 89 -21.37 3.64 -3.82
N ILE A 90 -21.50 2.47 -4.41
CA ILE A 90 -20.90 1.24 -3.92
C ILE A 90 -19.57 1.04 -4.62
N PHE A 91 -18.51 0.86 -3.83
CA PHE A 91 -17.16 0.53 -4.28
C PHE A 91 -16.67 -0.78 -3.68
N HIS A 92 -15.57 -1.26 -4.20
CA HIS A 92 -14.77 -2.30 -3.58
C HIS A 92 -13.34 -1.79 -3.33
N ASN A 93 -13.01 -1.41 -2.09
CA ASN A 93 -11.77 -0.71 -1.71
C ASN A 93 -11.72 0.74 -2.18
N VAL A 94 -12.75 1.49 -1.81
CA VAL A 94 -13.00 2.89 -2.21
C VAL A 94 -11.80 3.83 -2.05
N LYS A 95 -10.92 3.58 -1.11
CA LYS A 95 -9.71 4.40 -0.87
C LYS A 95 -8.84 4.56 -2.11
N PHE A 96 -8.81 3.55 -2.97
CA PHE A 96 -8.08 3.60 -4.23
C PHE A 96 -8.77 4.55 -5.21
N ASP A 97 -10.03 4.28 -5.52
CA ASP A 97 -10.82 5.01 -6.52
C ASP A 97 -11.03 6.47 -6.13
N TYR A 98 -11.34 6.72 -4.87
CA TYR A 98 -11.52 8.07 -4.32
C TYR A 98 -10.34 8.98 -4.61
N LYS A 99 -9.09 8.50 -4.35
CA LYS A 99 -7.88 9.29 -4.60
C LYS A 99 -7.67 9.59 -6.09
N PHE A 100 -7.96 8.63 -6.95
CA PHE A 100 -7.85 8.81 -8.40
C PHE A 100 -8.92 9.76 -8.94
N ILE A 101 -10.17 9.61 -8.53
CA ILE A 101 -11.28 10.50 -8.93
C ILE A 101 -10.98 11.92 -8.48
N LYS A 102 -10.57 12.10 -7.22
CA LYS A 102 -10.19 13.41 -6.67
C LYS A 102 -8.99 14.01 -7.41
N SER A 103 -7.97 13.22 -7.70
CA SER A 103 -6.75 13.70 -8.40
C SER A 103 -7.00 14.07 -9.85
N ASN A 104 -7.84 13.32 -10.57
CA ASN A 104 -8.04 13.51 -12.00
C ASN A 104 -9.12 14.55 -12.32
N TYR A 105 -10.17 14.65 -11.47
CA TYR A 105 -11.36 15.46 -11.75
C TYR A 105 -11.70 16.44 -10.63
N ASN A 106 -10.99 16.41 -9.50
CA ASN A 106 -11.32 17.19 -8.31
C ASN A 106 -12.78 16.99 -7.87
N ILE A 107 -13.30 15.75 -7.95
CA ILE A 107 -14.61 15.33 -7.48
C ILE A 107 -14.45 14.68 -6.11
N GLU A 108 -15.28 15.10 -5.14
CA GLU A 108 -15.35 14.51 -3.80
C GLU A 108 -16.56 13.58 -3.74
N VAL A 109 -16.31 12.28 -3.87
CA VAL A 109 -17.38 11.28 -3.84
C VAL A 109 -17.97 11.19 -2.43
N ASN A 110 -19.27 11.36 -2.31
CA ASN A 110 -20.01 11.31 -1.05
C ASN A 110 -20.95 10.11 -0.98
N ASN A 111 -21.43 9.81 0.23
CA ASN A 111 -22.36 8.73 0.53
C ASN A 111 -21.95 7.37 -0.05
N ILE A 112 -20.90 6.82 0.50
CA ILE A 112 -20.20 5.65 -0.01
C ILE A 112 -20.57 4.41 0.80
N TYR A 113 -20.66 3.27 0.12
CA TYR A 113 -20.60 1.93 0.68
C TYR A 113 -19.39 1.20 0.12
N ASP A 114 -18.54 0.64 0.99
CA ASP A 114 -17.36 -0.15 0.58
C ASP A 114 -17.56 -1.61 0.95
N THR A 115 -17.74 -2.46 -0.08
CA THR A 115 -17.96 -3.90 0.11
C THR A 115 -16.77 -4.63 0.74
N MET A 116 -15.52 -4.17 0.50
CA MET A 116 -14.35 -4.74 1.14
C MET A 116 -14.31 -4.37 2.63
N LEU A 117 -14.60 -3.13 2.97
CA LEU A 117 -14.64 -2.65 4.35
C LEU A 117 -15.75 -3.35 5.15
N ALA A 118 -16.93 -3.47 4.57
CA ALA A 118 -18.05 -4.20 5.16
C ALA A 118 -17.68 -5.67 5.45
N GLU A 119 -17.01 -6.33 4.51
CA GLU A 119 -16.50 -7.69 4.68
C GLU A 119 -15.47 -7.78 5.80
N CYS A 120 -14.57 -6.81 5.91
CA CYS A 120 -13.59 -6.76 7.00
C CYS A 120 -14.28 -6.63 8.37
N ILE A 121 -15.36 -5.87 8.47
CA ILE A 121 -16.14 -5.71 9.70
C ILE A 121 -16.84 -7.00 10.08
N LEU A 122 -17.49 -7.66 9.12
CA LEU A 122 -18.24 -8.90 9.36
C LEU A 122 -17.34 -10.07 9.77
N HIS A 123 -16.11 -10.10 9.28
CA HIS A 123 -15.23 -11.26 9.43
C HIS A 123 -13.85 -10.91 10.04
N CYS A 124 -13.80 -9.86 10.85
CA CYS A 124 -12.60 -9.44 11.58
C CYS A 124 -12.02 -10.58 12.40
N GLY A 125 -10.71 -10.78 12.31
CA GLY A 125 -9.98 -11.81 13.07
C GLY A 125 -10.07 -13.24 12.52
N LYS A 126 -10.76 -13.47 11.42
CA LYS A 126 -10.74 -14.77 10.74
C LYS A 126 -9.47 -14.92 9.92
N ASP A 127 -8.63 -15.88 10.27
CA ASP A 127 -7.42 -16.20 9.52
C ASP A 127 -7.74 -16.66 8.09
N LYS A 128 -6.93 -16.20 7.12
CA LYS A 128 -7.03 -16.55 5.70
C LYS A 128 -8.38 -16.21 5.03
N TRP A 129 -9.14 -15.27 5.60
CA TRP A 129 -10.35 -14.77 4.98
C TRP A 129 -10.03 -13.87 3.81
N GLY A 130 -10.44 -14.22 2.61
CA GLY A 130 -10.19 -13.40 1.43
C GLY A 130 -11.17 -12.23 1.33
N TYR A 131 -10.66 -11.02 1.14
CA TYR A 131 -11.44 -9.78 1.07
C TYR A 131 -11.52 -9.19 -0.34
N SER A 132 -10.93 -9.82 -1.35
CA SER A 132 -11.01 -9.31 -2.73
C SER A 132 -12.40 -9.53 -3.34
N LEU A 133 -12.79 -8.70 -4.31
CA LEU A 133 -14.09 -8.80 -4.98
C LEU A 133 -14.37 -10.23 -5.48
N ASN A 134 -13.37 -10.92 -6.06
CA ASN A 134 -13.54 -12.31 -6.46
C ASN A 134 -13.85 -13.28 -5.29
N HIS A 135 -13.28 -13.03 -4.09
CA HIS A 135 -13.66 -13.84 -2.93
C HIS A 135 -15.09 -13.57 -2.49
N LEU A 136 -15.55 -12.32 -2.57
CA LEU A 136 -16.92 -11.96 -2.23
C LEU A 136 -17.91 -12.54 -3.24
N THR A 137 -17.64 -12.40 -4.55
CA THR A 137 -18.51 -12.98 -5.59
C THR A 137 -18.58 -14.50 -5.51
N GLN A 138 -17.47 -15.17 -5.23
CA GLN A 138 -17.46 -16.63 -5.01
C GLN A 138 -18.27 -17.04 -3.78
N ARG A 139 -18.13 -16.31 -2.67
CA ARG A 139 -18.76 -16.62 -1.39
C ARG A 139 -20.26 -16.37 -1.40
N TYR A 140 -20.65 -15.23 -1.91
CA TYR A 140 -22.04 -14.79 -1.86
C TYR A 140 -22.88 -15.16 -3.08
N LEU A 141 -22.24 -15.34 -4.24
CA LEU A 141 -22.94 -15.51 -5.51
C LEU A 141 -22.51 -16.75 -6.31
N GLU A 142 -21.50 -17.49 -5.83
CA GLU A 142 -20.91 -18.66 -6.52
C GLU A 142 -20.30 -18.31 -7.90
N ILE A 143 -19.86 -17.05 -8.08
CA ILE A 143 -19.32 -16.54 -9.33
C ILE A 143 -17.82 -16.29 -9.18
N SER A 144 -17.03 -16.80 -10.15
CA SER A 144 -15.58 -16.52 -10.25
C SER A 144 -15.30 -15.42 -11.27
N LEU A 145 -14.54 -14.39 -10.85
CA LEU A 145 -14.11 -13.29 -11.72
C LEU A 145 -12.70 -13.57 -12.26
N ASN A 146 -12.48 -13.25 -13.54
CA ASN A 146 -11.16 -13.36 -14.16
C ASN A 146 -10.33 -12.10 -13.81
N LYS A 147 -9.20 -12.29 -13.12
CA LYS A 147 -8.31 -11.19 -12.69
C LYS A 147 -7.14 -10.90 -13.63
N GLU A 148 -6.91 -11.75 -14.63
CA GLU A 148 -5.73 -11.62 -15.50
C GLU A 148 -5.78 -10.35 -16.37
N ILE A 149 -6.99 -9.85 -16.62
CA ILE A 149 -7.23 -8.69 -17.49
C ILE A 149 -6.80 -7.38 -16.85
N ARG A 150 -6.83 -7.26 -15.51
CA ARG A 150 -6.46 -6.04 -14.80
C ARG A 150 -5.09 -5.47 -15.21
N ASN A 151 -4.12 -6.33 -15.46
CA ASN A 151 -2.78 -5.89 -15.87
C ASN A 151 -2.73 -5.36 -17.32
N LYS A 152 -3.75 -5.63 -18.13
CA LYS A 152 -3.83 -5.17 -19.52
C LYS A 152 -4.22 -3.68 -19.66
N PHE A 153 -4.60 -3.02 -18.57
CA PHE A 153 -4.84 -1.57 -18.55
C PHE A 153 -3.56 -0.75 -18.43
N ILE A 154 -2.47 -1.38 -17.99
CA ILE A 154 -1.16 -0.73 -17.86
C ILE A 154 -0.48 -0.72 -19.26
N GLY A 155 -0.05 0.47 -19.71
CA GLY A 155 0.66 0.61 -20.99
C GLY A 155 -0.24 0.51 -22.22
N LEU A 156 -1.52 0.89 -22.10
CA LEU A 156 -2.45 0.96 -23.24
C LEU A 156 -2.01 1.93 -24.35
N GLU A 157 -1.20 2.94 -24.02
CA GLU A 157 -0.61 3.91 -24.99
C GLU A 157 -1.63 4.48 -26.00
N GLY A 158 -2.85 4.75 -25.53
CA GLY A 158 -3.93 5.29 -26.38
C GLY A 158 -4.63 4.27 -27.27
N LYS A 159 -4.30 2.97 -27.22
CA LYS A 159 -5.01 1.93 -27.98
C LYS A 159 -6.46 1.79 -27.51
N PRO A 160 -7.42 1.54 -28.44
CA PRO A 160 -8.79 1.28 -28.06
C PRO A 160 -8.91 0.05 -27.14
N PHE A 161 -9.98 -0.02 -26.35
CA PHE A 161 -10.24 -1.18 -25.49
C PHE A 161 -10.63 -2.42 -26.32
N THR A 162 -10.26 -3.58 -25.80
CA THR A 162 -10.78 -4.87 -26.29
C THR A 162 -12.14 -5.18 -25.64
N SER A 163 -12.94 -6.05 -26.26
CA SER A 163 -14.17 -6.57 -25.66
C SER A 163 -13.95 -7.21 -24.30
N GLU A 164 -12.80 -7.89 -24.09
CA GLU A 164 -12.42 -8.44 -22.79
C GLU A 164 -12.28 -7.36 -21.71
N GLN A 165 -11.65 -6.23 -22.02
CA GLN A 165 -11.46 -5.12 -21.08
C GLN A 165 -12.80 -4.43 -20.75
N ILE A 166 -13.67 -4.26 -21.77
CA ILE A 166 -15.01 -3.69 -21.58
C ILE A 166 -15.85 -4.59 -20.68
N CYS A 167 -15.85 -5.89 -20.96
CA CYS A 167 -16.58 -6.88 -20.18
C CYS A 167 -16.07 -6.96 -18.75
N TYR A 168 -14.77 -6.93 -18.56
CA TYR A 168 -14.13 -6.95 -17.25
C TYR A 168 -14.58 -5.74 -16.40
N GLY A 169 -14.47 -4.52 -16.93
CA GLY A 169 -14.91 -3.32 -16.23
C GLY A 169 -16.39 -3.34 -15.87
N ALA A 170 -17.25 -3.81 -16.78
CA ALA A 170 -18.68 -3.95 -16.50
C ALA A 170 -18.96 -4.97 -15.37
N GLN A 171 -18.21 -6.08 -15.34
CA GLN A 171 -18.37 -7.12 -14.32
C GLN A 171 -17.96 -6.66 -12.92
N ASP A 172 -16.97 -5.80 -12.80
CA ASP A 172 -16.50 -5.33 -11.49
C ASP A 172 -17.57 -4.53 -10.72
N ILE A 173 -18.52 -3.87 -11.41
CA ILE A 173 -19.63 -3.17 -10.77
C ILE A 173 -20.96 -3.96 -10.75
N GLN A 174 -21.12 -4.93 -11.61
CA GLN A 174 -22.38 -5.68 -11.82
C GLN A 174 -22.90 -6.34 -10.54
N TYR A 175 -21.99 -6.83 -9.70
CA TYR A 175 -22.34 -7.64 -8.54
C TYR A 175 -22.35 -6.84 -7.22
N LEU A 176 -21.90 -5.58 -7.23
CA LEU A 176 -21.72 -4.78 -6.01
C LEU A 176 -23.02 -4.58 -5.23
N LEU A 177 -24.14 -4.31 -5.93
CA LEU A 177 -25.44 -4.12 -5.30
C LEU A 177 -25.90 -5.37 -4.55
N LYS A 178 -25.77 -6.55 -5.19
CA LYS A 178 -26.17 -7.83 -4.57
C LYS A 178 -25.33 -8.15 -3.34
N ILE A 179 -24.01 -7.89 -3.42
CA ILE A 179 -23.09 -8.08 -2.30
C ILE A 179 -23.47 -7.14 -1.15
N MET A 180 -23.70 -5.86 -1.44
CA MET A 180 -24.13 -4.88 -0.44
C MET A 180 -25.41 -5.33 0.27
N ASP A 181 -26.43 -5.79 -0.48
CA ASP A 181 -27.71 -6.23 0.10
C ASP A 181 -27.55 -7.39 1.07
N ILE A 182 -26.65 -8.33 0.76
CA ILE A 182 -26.36 -9.46 1.63
C ILE A 182 -25.59 -8.99 2.88
N GLN A 183 -24.54 -8.21 2.69
CA GLN A 183 -23.72 -7.69 3.78
C GLN A 183 -24.52 -6.77 4.72
N LEU A 184 -25.40 -5.89 4.19
CA LEU A 184 -26.24 -5.02 5.03
C LEU A 184 -27.19 -5.79 5.92
N LYS A 185 -27.80 -6.88 5.43
CA LYS A 185 -28.67 -7.74 6.25
C LYS A 185 -27.89 -8.34 7.41
N GLU A 186 -26.70 -8.88 7.15
CA GLU A 186 -25.84 -9.48 8.18
C GLU A 186 -25.32 -8.44 9.17
N ILE A 187 -24.90 -7.26 8.70
CA ILE A 187 -24.46 -6.12 9.52
C ILE A 187 -25.58 -5.65 10.45
N GLN A 188 -26.81 -5.57 9.95
CA GLN A 188 -28.00 -5.17 10.75
C GLN A 188 -28.32 -6.23 11.80
N GLN A 189 -28.30 -7.53 11.44
CA GLN A 189 -28.55 -8.63 12.37
C GLN A 189 -27.52 -8.67 13.51
N LEU A 190 -26.26 -8.33 13.23
CA LEU A 190 -25.18 -8.28 14.20
C LEU A 190 -25.10 -6.96 14.97
N GLY A 191 -25.95 -5.96 14.65
CA GLY A 191 -25.93 -4.65 15.30
C GLY A 191 -24.70 -3.80 14.96
N LEU A 192 -24.04 -4.02 13.81
CA LEU A 192 -22.78 -3.39 13.41
C LEU A 192 -22.97 -2.13 12.53
N SER A 193 -24.20 -1.66 12.31
CA SER A 193 -24.48 -0.52 11.41
C SER A 193 -23.73 0.77 11.80
N SER A 194 -23.67 1.07 13.10
CA SER A 194 -22.91 2.23 13.59
C SER A 194 -21.40 2.10 13.38
N LEU A 195 -20.89 0.89 13.49
CA LEU A 195 -19.48 0.60 13.21
C LEU A 195 -19.17 0.78 11.73
N LEU A 196 -20.01 0.26 10.83
CA LEU A 196 -19.85 0.45 9.39
C LEU A 196 -19.83 1.95 9.02
N LEU A 197 -20.73 2.75 9.59
CA LEU A 197 -20.73 4.20 9.34
C LEU A 197 -19.45 4.88 9.83
N LEU A 198 -18.97 4.51 11.02
CA LEU A 198 -17.73 5.04 11.59
C LEU A 198 -16.55 4.68 10.70
N GLU A 199 -16.41 3.41 10.35
CA GLU A 199 -15.27 2.91 9.57
C GLU A 199 -15.26 3.47 8.14
N THR A 200 -16.44 3.67 7.52
CA THR A 200 -16.55 4.32 6.21
C THR A 200 -16.04 5.76 6.27
N LYS A 201 -16.44 6.54 7.27
CA LYS A 201 -15.93 7.91 7.47
C LYS A 201 -14.44 7.93 7.75
N THR A 202 -13.98 6.99 8.58
CA THR A 202 -12.55 6.81 8.89
C THR A 202 -11.74 6.48 7.64
N SER A 203 -12.24 5.57 6.79
CA SER A 203 -11.59 5.20 5.53
C SER A 203 -11.42 6.40 4.59
N LEU A 204 -12.44 7.25 4.47
CA LEU A 204 -12.36 8.49 3.68
C LEU A 204 -11.38 9.51 4.27
N ALA A 205 -11.38 9.68 5.60
CA ALA A 205 -10.40 10.55 6.26
C ALA A 205 -8.96 10.08 6.02
N PHE A 206 -8.71 8.76 6.07
CA PHE A 206 -7.41 8.19 5.70
C PHE A 206 -7.10 8.36 4.21
N ALA A 207 -8.10 8.25 3.33
CA ALA A 207 -7.90 8.53 1.91
C ALA A 207 -7.46 9.98 1.67
N ASP A 208 -8.02 10.94 2.39
CA ASP A 208 -7.62 12.35 2.34
C ASP A 208 -6.23 12.59 2.91
N ILE A 209 -5.88 11.96 4.03
CA ILE A 209 -4.53 12.03 4.60
C ILE A 209 -3.51 11.49 3.58
N GLU A 210 -3.78 10.33 2.98
CA GLU A 210 -2.92 9.73 1.95
C GLU A 210 -2.88 10.60 0.67
N TYR A 211 -4.01 11.22 0.29
CA TYR A 211 -4.07 12.13 -0.85
C TYR A 211 -3.20 13.37 -0.64
N ASN A 212 -3.36 14.03 0.50
CA ASN A 212 -2.61 15.24 0.82
C ASN A 212 -1.13 14.94 1.08
N GLY A 213 -0.83 13.82 1.75
CA GLY A 213 0.51 13.44 2.16
C GLY A 213 1.14 14.43 3.16
N LEU A 214 2.33 14.08 3.61
CA LEU A 214 3.13 14.93 4.50
C LEU A 214 4.30 15.52 3.73
N CYS A 215 4.48 16.83 3.80
CA CYS A 215 5.66 17.50 3.25
C CYS A 215 6.93 16.96 3.93
N PHE A 216 7.94 16.65 3.13
CA PHE A 216 9.16 16.02 3.59
C PHE A 216 10.37 16.89 3.30
N ASP A 217 11.04 17.35 4.36
CA ASP A 217 12.29 18.08 4.25
C ASP A 217 13.45 17.13 3.95
N LYS A 218 13.72 16.95 2.68
CA LYS A 218 14.75 16.03 2.19
C LYS A 218 16.16 16.45 2.61
N GLU A 219 16.46 17.76 2.66
CA GLU A 219 17.80 18.26 2.98
C GLU A 219 18.13 18.04 4.45
N SER A 220 17.24 18.44 5.35
CA SER A 220 17.38 18.16 6.78
C SER A 220 17.44 16.66 7.08
N TRP A 221 16.66 15.85 6.35
CA TRP A 221 16.71 14.41 6.51
C TRP A 221 18.05 13.81 6.12
N LEU A 222 18.62 14.22 4.98
CA LEU A 222 19.93 13.75 4.51
C LEU A 222 21.03 14.16 5.50
N THR A 223 21.01 15.40 5.97
CA THR A 223 21.96 15.89 6.97
C THR A 223 21.91 15.03 8.24
N ASN A 224 20.71 14.75 8.75
CA ASN A 224 20.55 13.88 9.93
C ASN A 224 20.95 12.43 9.66
N ALA A 225 20.69 11.92 8.44
CA ALA A 225 21.13 10.58 8.04
C ALA A 225 22.64 10.46 8.03
N ASP A 226 23.36 11.45 7.49
CA ASP A 226 24.83 11.49 7.48
C ASP A 226 25.41 11.57 8.89
N ILE A 227 24.84 12.40 9.76
CA ILE A 227 25.24 12.49 11.17
C ILE A 227 25.08 11.13 11.87
N ASN A 228 23.92 10.47 11.71
CA ASN A 228 23.67 9.18 12.35
C ASN A 228 24.58 8.07 11.78
N GLU A 229 24.86 8.07 10.49
CA GLU A 229 25.81 7.15 9.87
C GLU A 229 27.23 7.35 10.42
N GLY A 230 27.67 8.60 10.56
CA GLY A 230 28.95 8.94 11.21
C GLY A 230 29.01 8.48 12.66
N MET A 231 27.90 8.62 13.41
CA MET A 231 27.82 8.13 14.80
C MET A 231 27.89 6.60 14.87
N VAL A 232 27.27 5.88 13.94
CA VAL A 232 27.37 4.40 13.85
C VAL A 232 28.83 3.99 13.67
N HIS A 233 29.53 4.57 12.70
CA HIS A 233 30.96 4.25 12.45
C HIS A 233 31.85 4.62 13.64
N LYS A 234 31.56 5.74 14.33
CA LYS A 234 32.31 6.09 15.55
C LYS A 234 32.11 5.05 16.64
N LEU A 235 30.86 4.65 16.89
CA LEU A 235 30.55 3.66 17.93
C LEU A 235 31.09 2.27 17.58
N GLU A 236 31.15 1.88 16.29
CA GLU A 236 31.82 0.65 15.85
C GLU A 236 33.31 0.67 16.21
N LYS A 237 34.02 1.78 15.97
CA LYS A 237 35.43 1.93 16.38
C LYS A 237 35.60 1.87 17.89
N GLU A 238 34.74 2.56 18.64
CA GLU A 238 34.79 2.52 20.11
C GLU A 238 34.53 1.11 20.66
N LEU A 239 33.64 0.33 20.01
CA LEU A 239 33.38 -1.06 20.36
C LEU A 239 34.60 -1.96 20.05
N ASP A 240 35.27 -1.72 18.93
CA ASP A 240 36.51 -2.41 18.59
C ASP A 240 37.65 -2.10 19.58
N GLU A 241 37.75 -0.86 20.04
CA GLU A 241 38.67 -0.44 21.10
C GLU A 241 38.36 -1.14 22.44
N GLU A 242 37.10 -1.32 22.79
CA GLU A 242 36.73 -2.09 23.99
C GLU A 242 37.17 -3.55 23.93
N ILE A 243 37.07 -4.20 22.74
CA ILE A 243 37.58 -5.56 22.52
C ILE A 243 39.07 -5.61 22.84
N THR A 244 39.84 -4.64 22.34
CA THR A 244 41.29 -4.56 22.53
C THR A 244 41.64 -4.27 23.98
N THR A 245 40.98 -3.29 24.60
CA THR A 245 41.19 -2.86 25.99
C THR A 245 40.93 -3.98 26.99
N ASN A 246 39.86 -4.74 26.76
CA ASN A 246 39.49 -5.87 27.62
C ASN A 246 40.22 -7.18 27.27
N LYS A 247 41.16 -7.15 26.32
CA LYS A 247 41.97 -8.30 25.88
C LYS A 247 41.13 -9.51 25.48
N LEU A 248 40.03 -9.30 24.78
CA LEU A 248 39.15 -10.36 24.26
C LEU A 248 39.81 -10.99 23.01
N VAL A 249 40.88 -11.77 23.25
CA VAL A 249 41.81 -12.27 22.23
C VAL A 249 41.14 -13.05 21.11
N GLU A 250 40.08 -13.79 21.43
CA GLU A 250 39.29 -14.59 20.47
C GLU A 250 38.59 -13.76 19.40
N PHE A 251 38.41 -12.45 19.63
CA PHE A 251 37.79 -11.53 18.69
C PHE A 251 38.78 -10.57 18.03
N MET A 252 40.06 -10.66 18.39
CA MET A 252 41.12 -9.86 17.78
C MET A 252 41.50 -10.40 16.40
N PRO A 253 42.15 -9.58 15.56
CA PRO A 253 42.62 -10.03 14.26
C PRO A 253 43.55 -11.23 14.40
N ASN A 254 43.39 -12.21 13.53
CA ASN A 254 44.31 -13.37 13.49
C ASN A 254 45.57 -13.00 12.67
N TYR A 255 46.56 -12.44 13.31
CA TYR A 255 47.83 -12.00 12.67
C TYR A 255 48.61 -13.12 11.93
N LEU A 256 48.32 -14.40 12.20
CA LEU A 256 48.94 -15.54 11.52
C LEU A 256 48.43 -15.78 10.10
N GLN A 257 47.33 -15.16 9.71
CA GLN A 257 46.74 -15.27 8.37
C GLN A 257 46.96 -14.02 7.50
N LEU A 258 47.71 -13.03 7.99
CA LEU A 258 47.99 -11.80 7.26
C LEU A 258 49.31 -11.92 6.49
N ASP A 259 49.29 -11.49 5.23
CA ASP A 259 50.51 -11.43 4.45
C ASP A 259 51.29 -10.12 4.69
N MET A 260 52.50 -10.04 4.16
CA MET A 260 53.43 -8.92 4.35
C MET A 260 52.89 -7.61 3.67
N PHE A 261 51.85 -7.71 2.84
CA PHE A 261 51.26 -6.60 2.10
C PHE A 261 49.92 -6.14 2.69
N THR A 262 49.44 -6.76 3.78
CA THR A 262 48.17 -6.36 4.41
C THR A 262 48.27 -4.95 4.98
N PRO A 263 47.39 -4.01 4.60
CA PRO A 263 47.40 -2.64 5.11
C PRO A 263 47.32 -2.59 6.63
N VAL A 264 48.07 -1.66 7.25
CA VAL A 264 48.09 -1.50 8.71
C VAL A 264 46.70 -1.29 9.32
N GLU A 265 45.76 -0.73 8.57
CA GLU A 265 44.38 -0.55 8.97
C GLU A 265 43.62 -1.87 9.10
N GLU A 266 43.94 -2.85 8.25
CA GLU A 266 43.36 -4.20 8.34
C GLU A 266 43.94 -5.00 9.50
N LEU A 267 45.19 -4.76 9.84
CA LEU A 267 45.88 -5.38 10.98
C LEU A 267 45.22 -5.06 12.35
N ARG A 268 44.48 -3.98 12.43
CA ARG A 268 43.77 -3.51 13.66
C ARG A 268 42.32 -3.86 13.68
N LYS A 269 41.77 -4.46 12.62
CA LYS A 269 40.35 -4.71 12.50
C LYS A 269 39.91 -5.90 13.36
N VAL A 270 39.05 -5.62 14.31
CA VAL A 270 38.42 -6.64 15.15
C VAL A 270 37.50 -7.53 14.28
N ASN A 271 37.54 -8.83 14.52
CA ASN A 271 36.79 -9.82 13.75
C ASN A 271 35.34 -9.96 14.30
N VAL A 272 34.65 -8.84 14.44
CA VAL A 272 33.29 -8.80 14.95
C VAL A 272 32.40 -7.94 14.04
N LYS A 273 31.32 -8.53 13.54
CA LYS A 273 30.26 -7.78 12.86
C LYS A 273 29.22 -7.35 13.88
N TRP A 274 29.28 -6.09 14.34
CA TRP A 274 28.42 -5.55 15.39
C TRP A 274 26.93 -5.56 15.07
N SER A 275 26.56 -5.63 13.79
CA SER A 275 25.18 -5.83 13.35
C SER A 275 24.69 -7.27 13.46
N SER A 276 25.57 -8.26 13.74
CA SER A 276 25.24 -9.67 13.85
C SER A 276 24.91 -10.06 15.31
N PRO A 277 23.65 -10.37 15.65
CA PRO A 277 23.28 -10.77 17.01
C PRO A 277 24.05 -12.01 17.50
N ILE A 278 24.40 -12.92 16.59
CA ILE A 278 25.13 -14.16 16.92
C ILE A 278 26.56 -13.85 17.36
N GLN A 279 27.26 -12.99 16.64
CA GLN A 279 28.64 -12.61 16.98
C GLN A 279 28.67 -11.76 18.24
N VAL A 280 27.77 -10.80 18.35
CA VAL A 280 27.66 -9.96 19.55
C VAL A 280 27.32 -10.78 20.79
N LYS A 281 26.49 -11.82 20.67
CA LYS A 281 26.21 -12.73 21.78
C LYS A 281 27.49 -13.39 22.30
N LYS A 282 28.36 -13.87 21.40
CA LYS A 282 29.65 -14.45 21.77
C LYS A 282 30.53 -13.45 22.52
N VAL A 283 30.65 -12.22 21.99
CA VAL A 283 31.41 -11.13 22.62
C VAL A 283 30.88 -10.81 24.01
N MET A 284 29.57 -10.63 24.13
CA MET A 284 28.95 -10.28 25.44
C MET A 284 29.08 -11.40 26.44
N ASN A 285 28.97 -12.66 26.06
CA ASN A 285 29.16 -13.81 26.93
C ASN A 285 30.60 -13.86 27.45
N SER A 286 31.58 -13.66 26.57
CA SER A 286 32.99 -13.62 26.95
C SER A 286 33.29 -12.43 27.87
N TYR A 287 32.82 -11.24 27.54
CA TYR A 287 33.02 -10.02 28.31
C TYR A 287 32.40 -10.05 29.70
N LEU A 288 31.15 -10.52 29.79
CA LEU A 288 30.38 -10.58 31.04
C LEU A 288 30.63 -11.86 31.86
N GLN A 289 31.31 -12.86 31.25
CA GLN A 289 31.48 -14.20 31.80
C GLN A 289 30.19 -14.90 32.21
N ILE A 290 29.15 -14.76 31.35
CA ILE A 290 27.82 -15.35 31.52
C ILE A 290 27.36 -15.98 30.22
N ASN A 291 26.26 -16.76 30.27
CA ASN A 291 25.63 -17.29 29.06
C ASN A 291 24.26 -16.60 28.87
N LEU A 292 24.23 -15.58 28.00
CA LEU A 292 23.00 -14.88 27.63
C LEU A 292 22.15 -15.73 26.68
N ASP A 293 20.86 -15.78 26.86
CA ASP A 293 19.94 -16.41 25.90
C ASP A 293 19.78 -15.55 24.63
N LYS A 294 19.62 -14.24 24.82
CA LYS A 294 19.40 -13.26 23.76
C LYS A 294 20.20 -11.99 23.99
N VAL A 295 20.58 -11.33 22.90
CA VAL A 295 21.25 -10.02 22.91
C VAL A 295 20.25 -8.96 22.47
N ASN A 296 19.26 -8.68 23.31
CA ASN A 296 18.30 -7.60 23.13
C ASN A 296 18.51 -6.50 24.16
N ALA A 297 17.92 -5.33 23.93
CA ALA A 297 18.08 -4.20 24.83
C ALA A 297 17.61 -4.49 26.26
N PHE A 298 16.52 -5.27 26.41
CA PHE A 298 15.98 -5.62 27.72
C PHE A 298 16.95 -6.46 28.57
N GLU A 299 17.54 -7.48 27.96
CA GLU A 299 18.52 -8.34 28.68
C GLU A 299 19.83 -7.61 28.97
N LEU A 300 20.33 -6.83 28.01
CA LEU A 300 21.59 -6.11 28.15
C LEU A 300 21.46 -4.90 29.12
N TYR A 301 20.30 -4.32 29.28
CA TYR A 301 20.09 -3.18 30.18
C TYR A 301 20.43 -3.49 31.65
N LYS A 302 20.39 -4.76 32.05
CA LYS A 302 20.81 -5.23 33.37
C LYS A 302 22.30 -4.99 33.64
N TYR A 303 23.10 -4.85 32.56
CA TYR A 303 24.57 -4.67 32.60
C TYR A 303 25.00 -3.32 32.02
N LYS A 304 24.12 -2.32 32.06
CA LYS A 304 24.37 -0.97 31.51
C LYS A 304 25.50 -0.20 32.19
N ASP A 305 25.96 -0.66 33.35
CA ASP A 305 27.13 -0.12 34.07
C ASP A 305 28.46 -0.56 33.40
N LYS A 306 28.45 -1.52 32.54
CA LYS A 306 29.62 -2.04 31.83
C LYS A 306 29.87 -1.26 30.52
N PRO A 307 31.08 -0.70 30.29
CA PRO A 307 31.38 0.17 29.14
C PRO A 307 31.01 -0.45 27.78
N LEU A 308 31.45 -1.68 27.50
CA LEU A 308 31.14 -2.37 26.24
C LEU A 308 29.64 -2.51 26.01
N VAL A 309 28.86 -2.84 27.05
CA VAL A 309 27.42 -2.99 26.96
C VAL A 309 26.74 -1.64 26.67
N THR A 310 27.15 -0.58 27.37
CA THR A 310 26.63 0.78 27.16
C THR A 310 26.86 1.24 25.73
N ARG A 311 28.09 1.09 25.20
CA ARG A 311 28.42 1.46 23.82
C ARG A 311 27.62 0.63 22.82
N TYR A 312 27.46 -0.66 23.07
CA TYR A 312 26.65 -1.50 22.17
C TYR A 312 25.16 -1.11 22.17
N LEU A 313 24.58 -0.76 23.30
CA LEU A 313 23.21 -0.26 23.36
C LEU A 313 23.05 1.04 22.56
N GLN A 314 23.98 1.98 22.70
CA GLN A 314 24.05 3.21 21.91
C GLN A 314 24.22 2.92 20.41
N TYR A 315 25.12 1.99 20.05
CA TYR A 315 25.29 1.53 18.67
C TYR A 315 23.99 0.98 18.11
N LYS A 316 23.29 0.11 18.82
CA LYS A 316 22.03 -0.47 18.37
C LYS A 316 20.93 0.56 18.11
N GLU A 317 20.86 1.56 18.98
CA GLU A 317 19.92 2.68 18.78
C GLU A 317 20.25 3.45 17.50
N LYS A 318 21.50 3.88 17.33
CA LYS A 318 21.95 4.63 16.14
C LYS A 318 21.90 3.81 14.87
N GLN A 319 22.28 2.55 14.94
CA GLN A 319 22.21 1.62 13.82
C GLN A 319 20.76 1.40 13.34
N LYS A 320 19.78 1.29 14.26
CA LYS A 320 18.37 1.19 13.92
C LYS A 320 17.88 2.48 13.23
N ILE A 321 18.23 3.65 13.74
CA ILE A 321 17.88 4.94 13.14
C ILE A 321 18.49 5.03 11.74
N SER A 322 19.78 4.76 11.58
CA SER A 322 20.48 4.85 10.30
C SER A 322 19.95 3.85 9.27
N SER A 323 19.66 2.61 9.66
CA SER A 323 19.19 1.57 8.73
C SER A 323 17.72 1.73 8.34
N THR A 324 16.86 2.16 9.27
CA THR A 324 15.41 2.26 9.05
C THR A 324 15.01 3.63 8.53
N TYR A 325 15.56 4.69 9.14
CA TYR A 325 15.23 6.09 8.89
C TYR A 325 16.40 6.87 8.26
N GLY A 326 17.37 6.18 7.66
CA GLY A 326 18.49 6.77 6.95
C GLY A 326 18.15 7.14 5.49
N LYS A 327 19.16 7.20 4.65
CA LYS A 327 19.04 7.54 3.20
C LYS A 327 18.06 6.63 2.46
N SER A 328 17.93 5.36 2.85
CA SER A 328 17.01 4.40 2.26
C SER A 328 15.53 4.80 2.37
N PHE A 329 15.18 5.66 3.33
CA PHE A 329 13.82 6.17 3.50
C PHE A 329 13.38 7.07 2.34
N LEU A 330 14.32 7.72 1.64
CA LEU A 330 14.03 8.63 0.53
C LEU A 330 13.29 7.96 -0.64
N LYS A 331 13.31 6.64 -0.74
CA LYS A 331 12.52 5.89 -1.73
C LYS A 331 11.00 6.06 -1.57
N TYR A 332 10.56 6.47 -0.39
CA TYR A 332 9.15 6.75 -0.09
C TYR A 332 8.74 8.20 -0.35
N VAL A 333 9.72 9.08 -0.64
CA VAL A 333 9.43 10.47 -0.98
C VAL A 333 9.04 10.57 -2.45
N MET A 334 7.82 11.00 -2.70
CA MET A 334 7.26 11.13 -4.03
C MET A 334 7.88 12.34 -4.78
N LYS A 335 7.61 12.47 -6.09
CA LYS A 335 8.15 13.58 -6.90
C LYS A 335 7.71 14.97 -6.45
N ASP A 336 6.55 15.06 -5.81
CA ASP A 336 6.01 16.31 -5.25
C ASP A 336 6.59 16.65 -3.85
N GLY A 337 7.62 15.92 -3.42
CA GLY A 337 8.29 16.15 -2.13
C GLY A 337 7.50 15.66 -0.91
N LYS A 338 6.50 14.82 -1.10
CA LYS A 338 5.65 14.31 -0.02
C LYS A 338 5.87 12.82 0.24
N VAL A 339 5.56 12.39 1.44
CA VAL A 339 5.43 10.98 1.85
C VAL A 339 3.95 10.68 2.05
N ARG A 340 3.53 9.49 1.56
CA ARG A 340 2.15 9.03 1.63
C ARG A 340 2.07 7.59 2.13
#